data_da9cb02c5c4d4581b97d630ed14e44f0
#
_entry.id   da9cb02c5c4d4581b97d630ed14e44f0
#
_cell.length_a   1.000
_cell.length_b   1.000
_cell.length_c   1.000
_cell.angle_alpha   90.00
_cell.angle_beta   90.00
_cell.angle_gamma   90.00
#
_symmetry.space_group_name_H-M   'P 1'
#
loop_
_entity.id
_entity.type
_entity.pdbx_description
1 polymer ?
#
loop_
_entity_poly.entity_id
_entity_poly.type
_entity_poly.pdbx_seq_one_letter_code
_entity_poly.pdbx_strand_id
1 'polypeptide(L)'
;GQKHNIELKRAVELIEYLKENGYPVNYQCITLLGLKDMISSNLVQGGEEVPEGHYEEENMKDTVVPNRNKIFSSLIQAVALSIANEKECEVQIAMGIHAGDHAIYPDCRQEFRDADYKAFAEGNWNAQSVSYYTPYLYGDKLDILQDGLKCCDKMNIDFNEVYKRTNTSYKPDSLGRSDYKSASSVERI
;
A
#
# COMPACT_ATOMS: atom_id res chain seq x y z
N GLY A 1 12.26 -6.79 5.31
CA GLY A 1 12.72 -5.97 6.06
C GLY A 1 12.11 -4.65 6.51
N GLN A 2 10.80 -4.57 6.75
CA GLN A 2 10.19 -3.37 7.38
C GLN A 2 10.68 -3.22 8.82
N LYS A 3 10.88 -1.98 9.26
CA LYS A 3 11.25 -1.64 10.63
C LYS A 3 10.16 -2.05 11.64
N HIS A 4 8.90 -1.89 11.27
CA HIS A 4 7.73 -2.25 12.07
C HIS A 4 6.83 -3.24 11.34
N ASN A 5 6.59 -4.40 11.96
CA ASN A 5 5.81 -5.49 11.36
C ASN A 5 4.30 -5.38 11.60
N ILE A 6 3.85 -4.31 12.26
CA ILE A 6 2.44 -4.15 12.65
C ILE A 6 1.50 -4.16 11.44
N GLU A 7 1.93 -3.60 10.31
CA GLU A 7 1.12 -3.57 9.07
C GLU A 7 0.80 -4.97 8.57
N LEU A 8 1.79 -5.89 8.57
CA LEU A 8 1.56 -7.28 8.18
C LEU A 8 0.59 -7.99 9.12
N LYS A 9 0.73 -7.75 10.43
CA LYS A 9 -0.18 -8.31 11.43
C LYS A 9 -1.61 -7.79 11.21
N ARG A 10 -1.77 -6.48 11.02
CA ARG A 10 -3.08 -5.86 10.76
C ARG A 10 -3.72 -6.36 9.48
N ALA A 11 -2.93 -6.56 8.41
CA ALA A 11 -3.42 -7.12 7.17
C ALA A 11 -4.00 -8.54 7.37
N VAL A 12 -3.30 -9.39 8.11
CA VAL A 12 -3.78 -10.75 8.44
C VAL A 12 -5.06 -10.68 9.27
N GLU A 13 -5.09 -9.89 10.35
CA GLU A 13 -6.26 -9.71 11.22
C GLU A 13 -7.48 -9.20 10.43
N LEU A 14 -7.28 -8.29 9.46
CA LEU A 14 -8.36 -7.80 8.61
C LEU A 14 -8.88 -8.88 7.65
N ILE A 15 -7.99 -9.63 7.04
CA ILE A 15 -8.36 -10.72 6.12
C ILE A 15 -9.13 -11.82 6.84
N GLU A 16 -8.72 -12.19 8.06
CA GLU A 16 -9.45 -13.14 8.89
C GLU A 16 -10.84 -12.61 9.24
N TYR A 17 -10.96 -11.37 9.65
CA TYR A 17 -12.26 -10.73 9.92
C TYR A 17 -13.18 -10.72 8.69
N LEU A 18 -12.66 -10.37 7.50
CA LEU A 18 -13.44 -10.40 6.27
C LEU A 18 -13.92 -11.83 5.94
N LYS A 19 -13.06 -12.82 6.10
CA LYS A 19 -13.40 -14.23 5.87
C LYS A 19 -14.49 -14.72 6.82
N GLU A 20 -14.42 -14.37 8.11
CA GLU A 20 -15.42 -14.70 9.12
C GLU A 20 -16.79 -14.09 8.80
N ASN A 21 -16.80 -12.94 8.10
CA ASN A 21 -18.02 -12.26 7.66
C ASN A 21 -18.48 -12.64 6.24
N GLY A 22 -17.94 -13.73 5.67
CA GLY A 22 -18.40 -14.27 4.38
C GLY A 22 -17.70 -13.66 3.15
N TYR A 23 -16.63 -12.89 3.35
CA TYR A 23 -15.82 -12.28 2.28
C TYR A 23 -14.43 -12.92 2.21
N PRO A 24 -14.28 -14.12 1.62
CA PRO A 24 -13.00 -14.81 1.55
C PRO A 24 -12.03 -14.05 0.64
N VAL A 25 -10.84 -13.79 1.16
CA VAL A 25 -9.73 -13.17 0.45
C VAL A 25 -8.57 -14.15 0.41
N ASN A 26 -8.01 -14.38 -0.78
CA ASN A 26 -6.77 -15.12 -0.91
C ASN A 26 -5.60 -14.22 -0.52
N TYR A 27 -4.89 -14.61 0.53
CA TYR A 27 -3.72 -13.89 1.02
C TYR A 27 -2.45 -14.64 0.67
N GLN A 28 -1.49 -13.90 0.09
CA GLN A 28 -0.15 -14.41 -0.15
C GLN A 28 0.88 -13.39 0.33
N CYS A 29 1.93 -13.88 0.97
CA CYS A 29 3.05 -13.07 1.42
C CYS A 29 4.32 -13.48 0.65
N ILE A 30 4.94 -12.53 -0.02
CA ILE A 30 6.21 -12.74 -0.73
C ILE A 30 7.34 -12.14 0.12
N THR A 31 8.37 -12.92 0.41
CA THR A 31 9.55 -12.45 1.13
C THR A 31 10.70 -12.22 0.16
N LEU A 32 11.17 -10.99 0.08
CA LEU A 32 12.34 -10.60 -0.70
C LEU A 32 13.59 -10.70 0.18
N LEU A 33 14.20 -11.89 0.19
CA LEU A 33 15.41 -12.14 0.99
C LEU A 33 16.60 -11.31 0.50
N GLY A 34 17.34 -10.73 1.43
CA GLY A 34 18.56 -9.96 1.15
C GLY A 34 18.32 -8.53 0.66
N LEU A 35 17.13 -8.18 0.14
CA LEU A 35 16.88 -6.83 -0.38
C LEU A 35 17.06 -5.76 0.70
N LYS A 36 16.66 -6.02 1.94
CA LYS A 36 16.80 -5.11 3.08
C LYS A 36 18.25 -4.72 3.37
N ASP A 37 19.20 -5.60 3.05
CA ASP A 37 20.62 -5.40 3.34
C ASP A 37 21.31 -4.57 2.23
N MET A 38 20.61 -4.30 1.13
CA MET A 38 21.09 -3.56 -0.04
C MET A 38 20.42 -2.18 -0.20
N ILE A 39 19.34 -1.92 0.54
CA ILE A 39 18.55 -0.68 0.44
C ILE A 39 18.68 0.12 1.73
N SER A 40 18.97 1.41 1.60
CA SER A 40 19.02 2.37 2.71
C SER A 40 17.75 3.20 2.76
N SER A 41 17.08 3.22 3.93
CA SER A 41 15.95 4.10 4.25
C SER A 41 15.63 3.99 5.74
N ASN A 42 15.08 5.06 6.33
CA ASN A 42 14.65 5.07 7.73
C ASN A 42 13.47 4.13 8.00
N LEU A 43 12.76 3.67 6.98
CA LEU A 43 11.67 2.69 7.10
C LEU A 43 12.15 1.23 6.98
N VAL A 44 13.41 1.00 6.65
CA VAL A 44 13.99 -0.36 6.57
C VAL A 44 14.58 -0.75 7.91
N GLN A 45 14.57 -2.03 8.24
CA GLN A 45 15.16 -2.55 9.47
C GLN A 45 16.66 -2.22 9.55
N GLY A 46 17.07 -1.54 10.61
CA GLY A 46 18.44 -1.04 10.77
C GLY A 46 18.64 0.41 10.31
N GLY A 47 17.62 1.06 9.72
CA GLY A 47 17.65 2.48 9.39
C GLY A 47 17.59 3.38 10.63
N GLU A 48 17.88 4.66 10.45
CA GLU A 48 17.83 5.69 11.49
C GLU A 48 16.41 5.94 12.01
N GLU A 49 16.22 6.85 12.95
CA GLU A 49 14.88 7.18 13.46
C GLU A 49 13.98 7.73 12.34
N VAL A 50 12.69 7.37 12.43
CA VAL A 50 11.66 7.91 11.52
C VAL A 50 11.47 9.39 11.84
N PRO A 51 11.61 10.30 10.86
CA PRO A 51 11.43 11.72 11.09
C PRO A 51 9.99 12.05 11.51
N GLU A 52 9.86 13.10 12.31
CA GLU A 52 8.58 13.67 12.74
C GLU A 52 8.26 14.89 11.87
N GLY A 53 6.97 15.23 11.67
CA GLY A 53 6.52 16.42 10.94
C GLY A 53 5.65 16.09 9.71
N HIS A 54 5.47 17.06 8.84
CA HIS A 54 4.66 16.92 7.61
C HIS A 54 5.48 16.39 6.44
N TYR A 55 4.81 15.74 5.48
CA TYR A 55 5.45 15.18 4.27
C TYR A 55 6.19 16.22 3.41
N GLU A 56 5.86 17.50 3.51
CA GLU A 56 6.51 18.56 2.75
C GLU A 56 7.92 18.92 3.27
N GLU A 57 8.32 18.41 4.43
CA GLU A 57 9.62 18.71 5.02
C GLU A 57 10.74 17.87 4.36
N GLU A 58 11.93 18.50 4.19
CA GLU A 58 13.06 17.84 3.47
C GLU A 58 13.54 16.53 4.12
N ASN A 59 13.48 16.44 5.45
CA ASN A 59 13.87 15.25 6.21
C ASN A 59 12.98 14.03 5.90
N MET A 60 11.79 14.23 5.33
CA MET A 60 10.89 13.16 4.93
C MET A 60 11.44 12.34 3.76
N LYS A 61 12.39 12.86 2.98
CA LYS A 61 13.06 12.11 1.92
C LYS A 61 13.80 10.87 2.45
N ASP A 62 14.22 10.87 3.71
CA ASP A 62 14.87 9.76 4.37
C ASP A 62 13.92 8.56 4.61
N THR A 63 12.61 8.78 4.50
CA THR A 63 11.60 7.70 4.51
C THR A 63 11.42 7.02 3.16
N VAL A 64 11.97 7.57 2.10
CA VAL A 64 11.85 6.96 0.76
C VAL A 64 12.65 5.65 0.72
N VAL A 65 11.97 4.57 0.43
CA VAL A 65 12.60 3.28 0.12
C VAL A 65 12.84 3.23 -1.39
N PRO A 66 14.10 3.25 -1.83
CA PRO A 66 14.40 3.36 -3.26
C PRO A 66 13.67 2.33 -4.11
N ASN A 67 12.95 2.82 -5.13
CA ASN A 67 12.25 2.00 -6.13
C ASN A 67 11.22 1.00 -5.56
N ARG A 68 10.72 1.21 -4.33
CA ARG A 68 9.82 0.28 -3.65
C ARG A 68 8.55 -0.02 -4.44
N ASN A 69 7.84 1.01 -4.89
CA ASN A 69 6.58 0.84 -5.59
C ASN A 69 6.78 0.21 -6.98
N LYS A 70 7.92 0.44 -7.65
CA LYS A 70 8.27 -0.26 -8.89
C LYS A 70 8.52 -1.75 -8.67
N ILE A 71 9.23 -2.11 -7.60
CA ILE A 71 9.46 -3.51 -7.23
C ILE A 71 8.12 -4.21 -6.98
N PHE A 72 7.23 -3.58 -6.19
CA PHE A 72 5.91 -4.14 -5.91
C PHE A 72 5.04 -4.22 -7.16
N SER A 73 5.03 -3.19 -8.00
CA SER A 73 4.32 -3.21 -9.28
C SER A 73 4.80 -4.36 -10.16
N SER A 74 6.10 -4.54 -10.31
CA SER A 74 6.66 -5.60 -11.16
C SER A 74 6.26 -7.00 -10.70
N LEU A 75 6.24 -7.23 -9.37
CA LEU A 75 5.80 -8.51 -8.81
C LEU A 75 4.30 -8.75 -9.03
N ILE A 76 3.46 -7.77 -8.74
CA ILE A 76 2.02 -7.93 -8.88
C ILE A 76 1.58 -7.96 -10.35
N GLN A 77 2.27 -7.25 -11.25
CA GLN A 77 2.07 -7.33 -12.70
C GLN A 77 2.31 -8.75 -13.22
N ALA A 78 3.41 -9.40 -12.78
CA ALA A 78 3.71 -10.77 -13.16
C ALA A 78 2.62 -11.75 -12.68
N VAL A 79 2.17 -11.61 -11.44
CA VAL A 79 1.08 -12.44 -10.88
C VAL A 79 -0.23 -12.18 -11.63
N ALA A 80 -0.59 -10.91 -11.84
CA ALA A 80 -1.82 -10.53 -12.54
C ALA A 80 -1.87 -11.08 -13.98
N LEU A 81 -0.76 -10.95 -14.71
CA LEU A 81 -0.67 -11.46 -16.08
C LEU A 81 -0.72 -12.99 -16.12
N SER A 82 -0.09 -13.68 -15.16
CA SER A 82 -0.19 -15.14 -15.05
C SER A 82 -1.64 -15.58 -14.82
N ILE A 83 -2.37 -14.92 -13.93
CA ILE A 83 -3.79 -15.21 -13.68
C ILE A 83 -4.63 -14.92 -14.93
N ALA A 84 -4.40 -13.78 -15.59
CA ALA A 84 -5.12 -13.41 -16.80
C ALA A 84 -4.95 -14.45 -17.91
N ASN A 85 -3.73 -14.94 -18.11
CA ASN A 85 -3.42 -15.96 -19.11
C ASN A 85 -3.98 -17.35 -18.76
N GLU A 86 -3.86 -17.76 -17.49
CA GLU A 86 -4.35 -19.08 -17.05
C GLU A 86 -5.87 -19.19 -17.06
N LYS A 87 -6.56 -18.10 -16.70
CA LYS A 87 -8.02 -18.09 -16.56
C LYS A 87 -8.75 -17.45 -17.73
N GLU A 88 -8.01 -16.98 -18.73
CA GLU A 88 -8.56 -16.27 -19.89
C GLU A 88 -9.51 -15.12 -19.47
N CYS A 89 -9.08 -14.29 -18.52
CA CYS A 89 -9.88 -13.21 -17.94
C CYS A 89 -9.12 -11.89 -17.86
N GLU A 90 -9.84 -10.80 -17.66
CA GLU A 90 -9.26 -9.51 -17.30
C GLU A 90 -8.91 -9.51 -15.79
N VAL A 91 -7.78 -8.90 -15.44
CA VAL A 91 -7.31 -8.73 -14.05
C VAL A 91 -7.07 -7.28 -13.77
N GLN A 92 -7.56 -6.80 -12.65
CA GLN A 92 -7.35 -5.44 -12.18
C GLN A 92 -6.44 -5.41 -10.95
N ILE A 93 -5.38 -4.62 -11.02
CA ILE A 93 -4.47 -4.36 -9.89
C ILE A 93 -5.00 -3.13 -9.14
N ALA A 94 -5.48 -3.33 -7.93
CA ALA A 94 -5.92 -2.23 -7.07
C ALA A 94 -4.77 -1.69 -6.22
N MET A 95 -4.65 -0.36 -6.12
CA MET A 95 -3.61 0.30 -5.31
C MET A 95 -4.23 1.42 -4.48
N GLY A 96 -3.90 1.45 -3.18
CA GLY A 96 -4.37 2.45 -2.22
C GLY A 96 -3.52 3.73 -2.17
N ILE A 97 -3.03 4.19 -3.30
CA ILE A 97 -2.24 5.43 -3.39
C ILE A 97 -3.18 6.63 -3.24
N HIS A 98 -2.77 7.67 -2.53
CA HIS A 98 -3.54 8.90 -2.34
C HIS A 98 -2.69 10.16 -2.57
N ALA A 99 -3.34 11.33 -2.69
CA ALA A 99 -2.69 12.59 -3.06
C ALA A 99 -1.63 13.06 -2.04
N GLY A 100 -1.81 12.79 -0.74
CA GLY A 100 -0.85 13.15 0.30
C GLY A 100 0.54 12.53 0.09
N ASP A 101 0.63 11.39 -0.57
CA ASP A 101 1.90 10.73 -0.87
C ASP A 101 2.71 11.43 -1.97
N HIS A 102 2.07 12.25 -2.82
CA HIS A 102 2.67 12.80 -4.05
C HIS A 102 3.82 13.78 -3.80
N ALA A 103 3.85 14.43 -2.63
CA ALA A 103 4.89 15.41 -2.30
C ALA A 103 6.26 14.73 -2.19
N ILE A 104 6.33 13.60 -1.50
CA ILE A 104 7.57 12.88 -1.16
C ILE A 104 7.83 11.66 -2.04
N TYR A 105 6.77 11.00 -2.51
CA TYR A 105 6.89 9.74 -3.25
C TYR A 105 6.52 9.93 -4.74
N PRO A 106 7.49 10.28 -5.61
CA PRO A 106 7.23 10.47 -7.05
C PRO A 106 6.61 9.24 -7.70
N ASP A 107 6.90 8.05 -7.17
CA ASP A 107 6.37 6.76 -7.63
C ASP A 107 4.90 6.50 -7.19
N CYS A 108 4.28 7.46 -6.51
CA CYS A 108 2.83 7.48 -6.24
C CYS A 108 2.04 8.36 -7.24
N ARG A 109 2.71 9.10 -8.15
CA ARG A 109 2.07 10.03 -9.09
C ARG A 109 1.54 9.31 -10.34
N GLN A 110 0.58 9.95 -11.03
CA GLN A 110 -0.01 9.42 -12.27
C GLN A 110 1.05 9.19 -13.36
N GLU A 111 1.97 10.14 -13.53
CA GLU A 111 3.02 10.06 -14.56
C GLU A 111 3.89 8.82 -14.39
N PHE A 112 4.18 8.46 -13.14
CA PHE A 112 4.92 7.23 -12.85
C PHE A 112 4.08 5.99 -13.17
N ARG A 113 2.78 6.00 -12.82
CA ARG A 113 1.87 4.88 -13.12
C ARG A 113 1.75 4.63 -14.62
N ASP A 114 1.63 5.70 -15.41
CA ASP A 114 1.54 5.62 -16.86
C ASP A 114 2.83 5.06 -17.47
N ALA A 115 3.99 5.55 -17.01
CA ALA A 115 5.29 5.05 -17.46
C ALA A 115 5.53 3.59 -17.06
N ASP A 116 5.14 3.21 -15.83
CA ASP A 116 5.23 1.84 -15.33
C ASP A 116 4.35 0.87 -16.14
N TYR A 117 3.09 1.25 -16.38
CA TYR A 117 2.18 0.46 -17.22
C TYR A 117 2.67 0.36 -18.66
N LYS A 118 3.17 1.45 -19.24
CA LYS A 118 3.73 1.44 -20.59
C LYS A 118 4.90 0.47 -20.70
N ALA A 119 5.83 0.51 -19.73
CA ALA A 119 6.97 -0.42 -19.72
C ALA A 119 6.51 -1.89 -19.61
N PHE A 120 5.51 -2.15 -18.77
CA PHE A 120 4.89 -3.47 -18.65
C PHE A 120 4.24 -3.92 -19.96
N ALA A 121 3.46 -3.03 -20.59
CA ALA A 121 2.74 -3.33 -21.83
C ALA A 121 3.68 -3.61 -23.01
N GLU A 122 4.76 -2.84 -23.15
CA GLU A 122 5.78 -3.04 -24.18
C GLU A 122 6.61 -4.33 -23.99
N GLY A 123 6.74 -4.77 -22.74
CA GLY A 123 7.57 -5.91 -22.39
C GLY A 123 6.83 -7.26 -22.31
N ASN A 124 5.50 -7.28 -22.47
CA ASN A 124 4.73 -8.51 -22.24
C ASN A 124 3.61 -8.72 -23.27
N TRP A 125 3.48 -9.96 -23.76
CA TRP A 125 2.32 -10.37 -24.52
C TRP A 125 1.06 -10.39 -23.66
N ASN A 126 -0.07 -10.02 -24.23
CA ASN A 126 -1.39 -10.01 -23.55
C ASN A 126 -1.49 -9.05 -22.34
N ALA A 127 -0.61 -8.06 -22.25
CA ALA A 127 -0.62 -7.08 -21.15
C ALA A 127 -1.92 -6.28 -21.04
N GLN A 128 -2.66 -6.12 -22.17
CA GLN A 128 -3.97 -5.44 -22.21
C GLN A 128 -5.04 -6.12 -21.33
N SER A 129 -4.85 -7.39 -20.95
CA SER A 129 -5.72 -8.09 -19.99
C SER A 129 -5.49 -7.67 -18.54
N VAL A 130 -4.48 -6.83 -18.27
CA VAL A 130 -4.19 -6.31 -16.93
C VAL A 130 -4.38 -4.80 -16.92
N SER A 131 -5.12 -4.29 -15.94
CA SER A 131 -5.38 -2.86 -15.76
C SER A 131 -5.08 -2.43 -14.32
N TYR A 132 -4.98 -1.09 -14.09
CA TYR A 132 -4.84 -0.52 -12.76
C TYR A 132 -6.15 0.13 -12.30
N TYR A 133 -6.39 0.04 -10.99
CA TYR A 133 -7.44 0.74 -10.28
C TYR A 133 -6.85 1.50 -9.10
N THR A 134 -6.85 2.83 -9.18
CA THR A 134 -6.28 3.73 -8.18
C THR A 134 -7.33 4.75 -7.74
N PRO A 135 -8.35 4.31 -6.97
CA PRO A 135 -9.55 5.11 -6.71
C PRO A 135 -9.28 6.40 -5.93
N TYR A 136 -8.17 6.47 -5.19
CA TYR A 136 -7.85 7.60 -4.31
C TYR A 136 -6.66 8.42 -4.79
N LEU A 137 -6.21 8.21 -6.03
CA LEU A 137 -5.00 8.87 -6.55
C LEU A 137 -5.01 10.41 -6.37
N TYR A 138 -6.17 11.03 -6.49
CA TYR A 138 -6.37 12.47 -6.28
C TYR A 138 -7.18 12.80 -5.01
N GLY A 139 -7.51 11.80 -4.22
CA GLY A 139 -8.21 11.92 -2.96
C GLY A 139 -7.27 12.00 -1.75
N ASP A 140 -7.83 12.26 -0.61
CA ASP A 140 -7.14 12.28 0.67
C ASP A 140 -7.56 11.12 1.59
N LYS A 141 -7.06 11.12 2.82
CA LYS A 141 -7.42 10.10 3.82
C LYS A 141 -8.88 10.21 4.27
N LEU A 142 -9.50 11.39 4.18
CA LEU A 142 -10.92 11.56 4.49
C LEU A 142 -11.78 10.88 3.43
N ASP A 143 -11.43 11.03 2.14
CA ASP A 143 -12.11 10.33 1.05
C ASP A 143 -12.05 8.81 1.24
N ILE A 144 -10.87 8.28 1.62
CA ILE A 144 -10.70 6.85 1.92
C ILE A 144 -11.60 6.40 3.07
N LEU A 145 -11.68 7.19 4.15
CA LEU A 145 -12.53 6.87 5.30
C LEU A 145 -14.01 6.90 4.95
N GLN A 146 -14.47 7.91 4.20
CA GLN A 146 -15.85 8.04 3.77
C GLN A 146 -16.29 6.92 2.83
N ASP A 147 -15.41 6.54 1.88
CA ASP A 147 -15.69 5.43 0.98
C ASP A 147 -15.65 4.10 1.74
N GLY A 148 -14.70 3.93 2.66
CA GLY A 148 -14.63 2.77 3.53
C GLY A 148 -15.90 2.57 4.37
N LEU A 149 -16.48 3.65 4.90
CA LEU A 149 -17.76 3.59 5.60
C LEU A 149 -18.88 3.07 4.68
N LYS A 150 -19.01 3.64 3.48
CA LYS A 150 -19.99 3.21 2.47
C LYS A 150 -19.79 1.75 2.05
N CYS A 151 -18.54 1.31 1.93
CA CYS A 151 -18.23 -0.07 1.59
C CYS A 151 -18.61 -1.02 2.74
N CYS A 152 -18.31 -0.68 3.98
CA CYS A 152 -18.72 -1.45 5.16
C CYS A 152 -20.24 -1.58 5.25
N ASP A 153 -20.99 -0.50 5.03
CA ASP A 153 -22.45 -0.51 4.99
C ASP A 153 -22.98 -1.46 3.90
N LYS A 154 -22.45 -1.38 2.68
CA LYS A 154 -22.84 -2.28 1.58
C LYS A 154 -22.52 -3.74 1.86
N MET A 155 -21.43 -4.01 2.55
CA MET A 155 -20.99 -5.35 2.94
C MET A 155 -21.65 -5.83 4.22
N ASN A 156 -22.43 -4.99 4.90
CA ASN A 156 -23.04 -5.28 6.20
C ASN A 156 -22.02 -5.77 7.24
N ILE A 157 -20.88 -5.06 7.33
CA ILE A 157 -19.83 -5.30 8.32
C ILE A 157 -19.57 -4.02 9.13
N ASP A 158 -19.06 -4.18 10.35
CA ASP A 158 -18.80 -3.05 11.24
C ASP A 158 -17.56 -2.27 10.80
N PHE A 159 -17.74 -0.97 10.50
CA PHE A 159 -16.66 -0.06 10.12
C PHE A 159 -15.57 0.05 11.18
N ASN A 160 -15.92 0.11 12.48
CA ASN A 160 -14.94 0.21 13.54
C ASN A 160 -14.11 -1.07 13.67
N GLU A 161 -14.73 -2.24 13.43
CA GLU A 161 -14.03 -3.51 13.40
C GLU A 161 -13.04 -3.62 12.24
N VAL A 162 -13.36 -3.03 11.08
CA VAL A 162 -12.42 -2.93 9.95
C VAL A 162 -11.26 -1.99 10.31
N TYR A 163 -11.58 -0.77 10.74
CA TYR A 163 -10.56 0.26 10.92
C TYR A 163 -9.64 0.08 12.14
N LYS A 164 -10.08 -0.59 13.18
CA LYS A 164 -9.18 -0.98 14.29
C LYS A 164 -8.09 -1.99 13.86
N ARG A 165 -8.29 -2.65 12.71
CA ARG A 165 -7.33 -3.58 12.08
C ARG A 165 -6.46 -2.90 11.01
N THR A 166 -6.42 -1.58 10.98
CA THR A 166 -5.54 -0.80 10.10
C THR A 166 -4.40 -0.18 10.88
N ASN A 167 -3.36 0.24 10.18
CA ASN A 167 -2.26 1.04 10.75
C ASN A 167 -1.93 2.19 9.81
N THR A 168 -1.63 3.34 10.37
CA THR A 168 -1.20 4.53 9.63
C THR A 168 0.20 4.98 10.04
N SER A 169 0.56 4.80 11.32
CA SER A 169 1.81 5.32 11.88
C SER A 169 3.03 4.53 11.40
N TYR A 170 4.08 5.26 11.01
CA TYR A 170 5.39 4.67 10.78
C TYR A 170 6.15 4.32 12.07
N LYS A 171 5.70 4.84 13.22
CA LYS A 171 6.28 4.59 14.55
C LYS A 171 5.17 4.27 15.57
N PRO A 172 4.41 3.19 15.38
CA PRO A 172 3.34 2.83 16.32
C PRO A 172 3.93 2.39 17.66
N ASP A 173 3.14 2.57 18.73
CA ASP A 173 3.48 2.01 20.04
C ASP A 173 3.35 0.48 20.07
N SER A 174 3.67 -0.14 21.21
CA SER A 174 3.60 -1.60 21.37
C SER A 174 2.18 -2.18 21.22
N LEU A 175 1.15 -1.35 21.31
CA LEU A 175 -0.24 -1.72 21.08
C LEU A 175 -0.72 -1.43 19.66
N GLY A 176 0.16 -0.90 18.80
CA GLY A 176 -0.16 -0.52 17.43
C GLY A 176 -0.93 0.79 17.30
N ARG A 177 -0.89 1.66 18.32
CA ARG A 177 -1.54 2.98 18.26
C ARG A 177 -0.60 3.99 17.61
N SER A 178 -1.21 4.97 16.92
CA SER A 178 -0.47 6.06 16.27
C SER A 178 0.36 6.86 17.25
N ASP A 179 1.54 7.31 16.81
CA ASP A 179 2.40 8.24 17.50
C ASP A 179 1.93 9.71 17.39
N TYR A 180 1.03 10.00 16.45
CA TYR A 180 0.54 11.34 16.11
C TYR A 180 1.62 12.37 15.72
N LYS A 181 2.82 11.91 15.35
CA LYS A 181 3.99 12.73 15.05
C LYS A 181 4.63 12.44 13.70
N SER A 182 4.69 11.16 13.30
CA SER A 182 5.16 10.80 11.97
C SER A 182 4.22 11.35 10.89
N ALA A 183 4.75 11.70 9.71
CA ALA A 183 3.99 12.35 8.65
C ALA A 183 2.70 11.61 8.30
N SER A 184 2.75 10.30 8.15
CA SER A 184 1.57 9.48 7.89
C SER A 184 0.50 9.56 8.98
N SER A 185 0.89 9.83 10.24
CA SER A 185 -0.02 10.01 11.36
C SER A 185 -0.61 11.41 11.42
N VAL A 186 0.20 12.43 11.13
CA VAL A 186 -0.22 13.85 11.14
C VAL A 186 -1.29 14.09 10.07
N GLU A 187 -1.15 13.52 8.89
CA GLU A 187 -2.16 13.64 7.83
C GLU A 187 -3.50 12.94 8.10
N ARG A 188 -3.59 12.17 9.18
CA ARG A 188 -4.83 11.50 9.58
C ARG A 188 -5.71 12.35 10.50
N ILE A 189 -5.15 13.43 11.07
CA ILE A 189 -5.84 14.32 12.00
C ILE A 189 -6.61 15.40 11.22
#